data_47c1a27e1c65d3a81ed90f573d70b87c
#
_entry.id   47c1a27e1c65d3a81ed90f573d70b87c
#
_cell.length_a   1.000
_cell.length_b   1.000
_cell.length_c   1.000
_cell.angle_alpha   90.00
_cell.angle_beta   90.00
_cell.angle_gamma   90.00
#
_symmetry.space_group_name_H-M   'P 1'
#
loop_
_entity.id
_entity.type
_entity.pdbx_description
1 polymer ?
#
loop_
_entity_poly.entity_id
_entity_poly.type
_entity_poly.pdbx_seq_one_letter_code
_entity_poly.pdbx_strand_id
1 'polypeptide(L)'
;MRKNLRVTTALSAILALFVVLFAVAAAAGITVLRDNRADIEALGRGSIERASDLADMTSRLFQARAALTDAKTAMEGGLEDARNASLAQADGLLKQAAASLARLRANPDDSAQGAPLFGQVLTAYAAFADQTLAPMSKAIQGWNGIEVNRLTDKALPASGAGYVKQVEAYQAYAREHGQEAVAGASRTLERVIVVAAAVLGFVLVLAILIRLGFRRSIVRPLNEAGAHFDRIADG
;
A
#
# COMPACT_ATOMS: atom_id res chain seq x y z
N MET A 1 52.74 22.43 30.51
CA MET A 1 51.98 21.17 30.32
C MET A 1 50.46 21.27 30.45
N ARG A 2 49.84 22.22 31.15
CA ARG A 2 48.34 22.31 31.31
C ARG A 2 47.55 22.79 30.08
N LYS A 3 48.17 23.45 29.09
CA LYS A 3 47.45 23.93 27.87
C LYS A 3 47.16 22.81 26.87
N ASN A 4 47.99 21.78 26.76
CA ASN A 4 47.80 20.67 25.82
C ASN A 4 46.65 19.73 26.23
N LEU A 5 46.43 19.57 27.55
CA LEU A 5 45.32 18.78 28.10
C LEU A 5 43.94 19.40 27.77
N ARG A 6 43.84 20.74 27.68
CA ARG A 6 42.59 21.43 27.33
C ARG A 6 42.21 21.28 25.83
N VAL A 7 43.21 21.24 24.95
CA VAL A 7 42.99 21.10 23.51
C VAL A 7 42.56 19.68 23.15
N THR A 8 43.26 18.68 23.73
CA THR A 8 42.88 17.25 23.52
C THR A 8 41.51 16.95 24.11
N THR A 9 41.16 17.48 25.27
CA THR A 9 39.83 17.31 25.89
C THR A 9 38.75 17.97 25.06
N ALA A 10 39.00 19.17 24.52
CA ALA A 10 38.06 19.86 23.63
C ALA A 10 37.83 19.09 22.31
N LEU A 11 38.91 18.55 21.72
CA LEU A 11 38.85 17.75 20.51
C LEU A 11 38.06 16.46 20.72
N SER A 12 38.32 15.76 21.84
CA SER A 12 37.59 14.54 22.20
C SER A 12 36.11 14.80 22.49
N ALA A 13 35.76 15.90 23.12
CA ALA A 13 34.38 16.30 23.38
C ALA A 13 33.62 16.62 22.06
N ILE A 14 34.26 17.30 21.11
CA ILE A 14 33.69 17.58 19.80
C ILE A 14 33.50 16.29 19.03
N LEU A 15 34.49 15.38 19.02
CA LEU A 15 34.34 14.09 18.34
C LEU A 15 33.20 13.26 18.94
N ALA A 16 33.11 13.22 20.28
CA ALA A 16 32.04 12.53 20.98
C ALA A 16 30.65 13.13 20.62
N LEU A 17 30.55 14.45 20.54
CA LEU A 17 29.30 15.13 20.10
C LEU A 17 28.92 14.74 18.67
N PHE A 18 29.88 14.66 17.75
CA PHE A 18 29.62 14.22 16.36
C PHE A 18 29.15 12.76 16.33
N VAL A 19 29.76 11.87 17.07
CA VAL A 19 29.38 10.47 17.14
C VAL A 19 27.95 10.32 17.67
N VAL A 20 27.60 11.04 18.73
CA VAL A 20 26.26 11.04 19.32
C VAL A 20 25.22 11.59 18.30
N LEU A 21 25.52 12.71 17.65
CA LEU A 21 24.64 13.30 16.62
C LEU A 21 24.41 12.34 15.44
N PHE A 22 25.46 11.67 15.00
CA PHE A 22 25.38 10.70 13.91
C PHE A 22 24.59 9.45 14.33
N ALA A 23 24.79 8.98 15.56
CA ALA A 23 24.03 7.85 16.10
C ALA A 23 22.53 8.15 16.23
N VAL A 24 22.18 9.36 16.70
CA VAL A 24 20.79 9.82 16.81
C VAL A 24 20.15 9.96 15.41
N ALA A 25 20.85 10.56 14.45
CA ALA A 25 20.36 10.70 13.07
C ALA A 25 20.17 9.34 12.39
N ALA A 26 21.10 8.40 12.59
CA ALA A 26 21.01 7.04 12.07
C ALA A 26 19.82 6.26 12.69
N ALA A 27 19.65 6.36 14.01
CA ALA A 27 18.54 5.73 14.72
C ALA A 27 17.17 6.28 14.24
N ALA A 28 17.05 7.60 14.09
CA ALA A 28 15.85 8.24 13.56
C ALA A 28 15.58 7.81 12.10
N GLY A 29 16.61 7.72 11.27
CA GLY A 29 16.48 7.23 9.89
C GLY A 29 16.01 5.78 9.80
N ILE A 30 16.53 4.91 10.67
CA ILE A 30 16.13 3.49 10.71
C ILE A 30 14.67 3.32 11.17
N THR A 31 14.23 4.08 12.18
CA THR A 31 12.82 4.01 12.62
C THR A 31 11.86 4.42 11.53
N VAL A 32 12.12 5.55 10.86
CA VAL A 32 11.28 6.02 9.75
C VAL A 32 11.26 5.04 8.57
N LEU A 33 12.40 4.43 8.23
CA LEU A 33 12.48 3.41 7.18
C LEU A 33 11.69 2.14 7.55
N ARG A 34 11.69 1.74 8.82
CA ARG A 34 10.91 0.58 9.30
C ARG A 34 9.42 0.86 9.27
N ASP A 35 8.99 2.02 9.74
CA ASP A 35 7.58 2.41 9.76
C ASP A 35 7.04 2.54 8.33
N ASN A 36 7.76 3.21 7.44
CA ASN A 36 7.41 3.31 6.01
C ASN A 36 7.34 1.93 5.31
N ARG A 37 8.23 1.02 5.66
CA ARG A 37 8.22 -0.33 5.10
C ARG A 37 6.99 -1.12 5.58
N ALA A 38 6.64 -1.02 6.86
CA ALA A 38 5.45 -1.67 7.41
C ALA A 38 4.17 -1.13 6.77
N ASP A 39 4.07 0.19 6.58
CA ASP A 39 2.94 0.84 5.93
C ASP A 39 2.81 0.44 4.45
N ILE A 40 3.92 0.41 3.69
CA ILE A 40 3.95 -0.03 2.30
C ILE A 40 3.61 -1.53 2.17
N GLU A 41 4.09 -2.37 3.07
CA GLU A 41 3.77 -3.79 3.08
C GLU A 41 2.31 -4.07 3.45
N ALA A 42 1.73 -3.31 4.37
CA ALA A 42 0.31 -3.38 4.72
C ALA A 42 -0.58 -2.92 3.57
N LEU A 43 -0.22 -1.80 2.91
CA LEU A 43 -0.92 -1.29 1.71
C LEU A 43 -0.77 -2.22 0.50
N GLY A 44 0.44 -2.73 0.24
CA GLY A 44 0.73 -3.55 -0.93
C GLY A 44 0.06 -4.91 -0.87
N ARG A 45 0.18 -5.62 0.24
CA ARG A 45 -0.36 -6.98 0.37
C ARG A 45 -1.87 -7.00 0.61
N GLY A 46 -2.39 -6.16 1.49
CA GLY A 46 -3.80 -6.19 1.85
C GLY A 46 -4.72 -5.60 0.79
N SER A 47 -4.44 -4.40 0.29
CA SER A 47 -5.37 -3.68 -0.60
C SER A 47 -5.23 -4.09 -2.07
N ILE A 48 -4.00 -4.35 -2.57
CA ILE A 48 -3.78 -4.77 -3.97
C ILE A 48 -4.31 -6.18 -4.19
N GLU A 49 -4.03 -7.11 -3.29
CA GLU A 49 -4.54 -8.48 -3.38
C GLU A 49 -6.07 -8.50 -3.30
N ARG A 50 -6.68 -7.76 -2.37
CA ARG A 50 -8.14 -7.62 -2.29
C ARG A 50 -8.73 -7.02 -3.56
N ALA A 51 -8.11 -5.98 -4.12
CA ALA A 51 -8.58 -5.35 -5.36
C ALA A 51 -8.50 -6.33 -6.54
N SER A 52 -7.42 -7.12 -6.63
CA SER A 52 -7.25 -8.15 -7.65
C SER A 52 -8.29 -9.27 -7.50
N ASP A 53 -8.46 -9.82 -6.29
CA ASP A 53 -9.43 -10.88 -6.04
C ASP A 53 -10.88 -10.41 -6.27
N LEU A 54 -11.18 -9.15 -5.93
CA LEU A 54 -12.49 -8.54 -6.19
C LEU A 54 -12.73 -8.37 -7.70
N ALA A 55 -11.72 -7.95 -8.45
CA ALA A 55 -11.81 -7.81 -9.91
C ALA A 55 -11.97 -9.18 -10.58
N ASP A 56 -11.22 -10.18 -10.17
CA ASP A 56 -11.34 -11.55 -10.63
C ASP A 56 -12.73 -12.13 -10.34
N MET A 57 -13.21 -12.00 -9.10
CA MET A 57 -14.53 -12.44 -8.70
C MET A 57 -15.62 -11.79 -9.56
N THR A 58 -15.54 -10.48 -9.75
CA THR A 58 -16.48 -9.71 -10.55
C THR A 58 -16.47 -10.17 -12.01
N SER A 59 -15.29 -10.29 -12.60
CA SER A 59 -15.12 -10.76 -13.98
C SER A 59 -15.74 -12.16 -14.19
N ARG A 60 -15.45 -13.11 -13.25
CA ARG A 60 -16.00 -14.48 -13.32
C ARG A 60 -17.51 -14.51 -13.20
N LEU A 61 -18.11 -13.69 -12.33
CA LEU A 61 -19.57 -13.59 -12.19
C LEU A 61 -20.24 -13.08 -13.47
N PHE A 62 -19.68 -12.06 -14.11
CA PHE A 62 -20.25 -11.55 -15.36
C PHE A 62 -20.05 -12.50 -16.55
N GLN A 63 -18.93 -13.21 -16.60
CA GLN A 63 -18.72 -14.29 -17.57
C GLN A 63 -19.69 -15.45 -17.34
N ALA A 64 -19.94 -15.84 -16.09
CA ALA A 64 -20.94 -16.86 -15.74
C ALA A 64 -22.34 -16.43 -16.15
N ARG A 65 -22.70 -15.15 -15.91
CA ARG A 65 -23.96 -14.57 -16.39
C ARG A 65 -24.10 -14.68 -17.91
N ALA A 66 -23.05 -14.34 -18.66
CA ALA A 66 -23.06 -14.44 -20.12
C ALA A 66 -23.25 -15.89 -20.58
N ALA A 67 -22.49 -16.84 -20.01
CA ALA A 67 -22.64 -18.26 -20.32
C ALA A 67 -24.02 -18.82 -19.97
N LEU A 68 -24.66 -18.34 -18.88
CA LEU A 68 -26.05 -18.70 -18.55
C LEU A 68 -27.07 -18.11 -19.55
N THR A 69 -26.80 -16.92 -20.08
CA THR A 69 -27.64 -16.33 -21.13
C THR A 69 -27.54 -17.14 -22.43
N ASP A 70 -26.33 -17.58 -22.78
CA ASP A 70 -26.12 -18.47 -23.94
C ASP A 70 -26.79 -19.83 -23.72
N ALA A 71 -26.68 -20.39 -22.51
CA ALA A 71 -27.34 -21.64 -22.13
C ALA A 71 -28.87 -21.53 -22.21
N LYS A 72 -29.46 -20.37 -21.78
CA LYS A 72 -30.90 -20.06 -21.93
C LYS A 72 -31.30 -20.05 -23.41
N THR A 73 -30.56 -19.35 -24.25
CA THR A 73 -30.83 -19.26 -25.69
C THR A 73 -30.76 -20.64 -26.35
N ALA A 74 -29.77 -21.46 -26.00
CA ALA A 74 -29.65 -22.83 -26.48
C ALA A 74 -30.81 -23.72 -25.99
N MET A 75 -31.27 -23.55 -24.75
CA MET A 75 -32.44 -24.22 -24.19
C MET A 75 -33.72 -23.88 -25.00
N GLU A 76 -33.95 -22.60 -25.27
CA GLU A 76 -35.09 -22.11 -26.04
C GLU A 76 -35.05 -22.61 -27.48
N GLY A 77 -33.85 -22.78 -28.06
CA GLY A 77 -33.64 -23.36 -29.38
C GLY A 77 -33.66 -24.90 -29.43
N GLY A 78 -33.81 -25.57 -28.30
CA GLY A 78 -33.77 -27.04 -28.23
C GLY A 78 -32.40 -27.64 -28.51
N LEU A 79 -31.32 -26.84 -28.40
CA LEU A 79 -29.93 -27.24 -28.69
C LEU A 79 -29.27 -27.79 -27.41
N GLU A 80 -29.43 -29.07 -27.13
CA GLU A 80 -29.04 -29.71 -25.90
C GLU A 80 -27.51 -29.66 -25.63
N ASP A 81 -26.70 -29.97 -26.63
CA ASP A 81 -25.24 -29.98 -26.51
C ASP A 81 -24.69 -28.57 -26.23
N ALA A 82 -25.19 -27.55 -26.95
CA ALA A 82 -24.78 -26.16 -26.74
C ALA A 82 -25.19 -25.67 -25.34
N ARG A 83 -26.43 -26.01 -24.90
CA ARG A 83 -26.90 -25.72 -23.56
C ARG A 83 -26.00 -26.33 -22.49
N ASN A 84 -25.67 -27.62 -22.62
CA ASN A 84 -24.84 -28.35 -21.65
C ASN A 84 -23.40 -27.79 -21.60
N ALA A 85 -22.83 -27.46 -22.75
CA ALA A 85 -21.54 -26.82 -22.84
C ALA A 85 -21.51 -25.46 -22.12
N SER A 86 -22.51 -24.60 -22.37
CA SER A 86 -22.64 -23.29 -21.74
C SER A 86 -22.91 -23.40 -20.23
N LEU A 87 -23.71 -24.37 -19.79
CA LEU A 87 -23.91 -24.66 -18.35
C LEU A 87 -22.61 -25.08 -17.66
N ALA A 88 -21.83 -25.99 -18.27
CA ALA A 88 -20.55 -26.44 -17.72
C ALA A 88 -19.55 -25.28 -17.61
N GLN A 89 -19.54 -24.38 -18.60
CA GLN A 89 -18.74 -23.15 -18.55
C GLN A 89 -19.18 -22.24 -17.40
N ALA A 90 -20.48 -21.99 -17.27
CA ALA A 90 -21.03 -21.16 -16.19
C ALA A 90 -20.70 -21.71 -14.80
N ASP A 91 -20.88 -23.02 -14.59
CA ASP A 91 -20.57 -23.67 -13.31
C ASP A 91 -19.08 -23.61 -12.98
N GLY A 92 -18.21 -23.77 -13.98
CA GLY A 92 -16.77 -23.57 -13.83
C GLY A 92 -16.41 -22.13 -13.38
N LEU A 93 -17.05 -21.14 -13.99
CA LEU A 93 -16.84 -19.72 -13.66
C LEU A 93 -17.39 -19.36 -12.26
N LEU A 94 -18.55 -19.90 -11.89
CA LEU A 94 -19.12 -19.72 -10.54
C LEU A 94 -18.20 -20.34 -9.47
N LYS A 95 -17.62 -21.51 -9.70
CA LYS A 95 -16.62 -22.11 -8.81
C LYS A 95 -15.36 -21.25 -8.66
N GLN A 96 -14.87 -20.68 -9.77
CA GLN A 96 -13.74 -19.77 -9.74
C GLN A 96 -14.07 -18.47 -8.98
N ALA A 97 -15.26 -17.91 -9.17
CA ALA A 97 -15.73 -16.75 -8.41
C ALA A 97 -15.80 -17.06 -6.89
N ALA A 98 -16.30 -18.24 -6.53
CA ALA A 98 -16.35 -18.69 -5.14
C ALA A 98 -14.94 -18.88 -4.53
N ALA A 99 -13.96 -19.31 -5.32
CA ALA A 99 -12.56 -19.40 -4.88
C ALA A 99 -11.96 -18.01 -4.61
N SER A 100 -12.22 -17.01 -5.48
CA SER A 100 -11.83 -15.62 -5.23
C SER A 100 -12.52 -15.04 -4.00
N LEU A 101 -13.81 -15.33 -3.79
CA LEU A 101 -14.54 -14.97 -2.57
C LEU A 101 -13.90 -15.57 -1.31
N ALA A 102 -13.44 -16.82 -1.37
CA ALA A 102 -12.78 -17.45 -0.23
C ALA A 102 -11.48 -16.75 0.14
N ARG A 103 -10.68 -16.32 -0.87
CA ARG A 103 -9.47 -15.51 -0.63
C ARG A 103 -9.80 -14.14 -0.05
N LEU A 104 -10.84 -13.48 -0.58
CA LEU A 104 -11.33 -12.20 -0.03
C LEU A 104 -11.75 -12.33 1.45
N ARG A 105 -12.45 -13.41 1.80
CA ARG A 105 -12.85 -13.69 3.19
C ARG A 105 -11.67 -14.02 4.11
N ALA A 106 -10.58 -14.57 3.57
CA ALA A 106 -9.36 -14.84 4.33
C ALA A 106 -8.53 -13.57 4.58
N ASN A 107 -8.75 -12.52 3.79
CA ASN A 107 -8.07 -11.23 3.93
C ASN A 107 -9.11 -10.09 3.95
N PRO A 108 -9.92 -9.97 5.03
CA PRO A 108 -10.98 -8.97 5.12
C PRO A 108 -10.42 -7.55 5.24
N ASP A 109 -11.28 -6.58 4.98
CA ASP A 109 -10.97 -5.18 5.29
C ASP A 109 -11.43 -4.90 6.73
N ASP A 110 -10.46 -4.76 7.64
CA ASP A 110 -10.72 -4.54 9.07
C ASP A 110 -10.78 -3.05 9.44
N SER A 111 -10.65 -2.14 8.46
CA SER A 111 -10.74 -0.70 8.71
C SER A 111 -12.17 -0.30 9.10
N ALA A 112 -12.31 0.72 9.93
CA ALA A 112 -13.62 1.16 10.44
C ALA A 112 -14.59 1.57 9.32
N GLN A 113 -14.08 2.09 8.20
CA GLN A 113 -14.88 2.51 7.05
C GLN A 113 -14.99 1.44 5.97
N GLY A 114 -13.95 0.65 5.77
CA GLY A 114 -13.91 -0.40 4.74
C GLY A 114 -14.69 -1.64 5.10
N ALA A 115 -14.65 -2.09 6.37
CA ALA A 115 -15.34 -3.29 6.83
C ALA A 115 -16.85 -3.32 6.51
N PRO A 116 -17.63 -2.25 6.76
CA PRO A 116 -19.05 -2.24 6.40
C PRO A 116 -19.29 -2.28 4.89
N LEU A 117 -18.48 -1.58 4.09
CA LEU A 117 -18.57 -1.59 2.63
C LEU A 117 -18.20 -2.96 2.07
N PHE A 118 -17.15 -3.57 2.60
CA PHE A 118 -16.76 -4.94 2.23
C PHE A 118 -17.86 -5.94 2.58
N GLY A 119 -18.50 -5.82 3.74
CA GLY A 119 -19.67 -6.63 4.13
C GLY A 119 -20.85 -6.48 3.16
N GLN A 120 -21.08 -5.28 2.64
CA GLN A 120 -22.11 -5.05 1.61
C GLN A 120 -21.76 -5.74 0.29
N VAL A 121 -20.50 -5.77 -0.12
CA VAL A 121 -20.04 -6.52 -1.31
C VAL A 121 -20.31 -8.02 -1.12
N LEU A 122 -19.99 -8.59 0.05
CA LEU A 122 -20.25 -10.02 0.33
C LEU A 122 -21.75 -10.35 0.29
N THR A 123 -22.59 -9.47 0.83
CA THR A 123 -24.04 -9.62 0.78
C THR A 123 -24.59 -9.54 -0.66
N ALA A 124 -24.09 -8.59 -1.42
CA ALA A 124 -24.47 -8.43 -2.82
C ALA A 124 -23.98 -9.60 -3.70
N TYR A 125 -22.80 -10.14 -3.40
CA TYR A 125 -22.34 -11.39 -4.03
C TYR A 125 -23.33 -12.53 -3.80
N ALA A 126 -23.76 -12.77 -2.57
CA ALA A 126 -24.71 -13.82 -2.26
C ALA A 126 -26.05 -13.63 -2.99
N ALA A 127 -26.53 -12.39 -3.08
CA ALA A 127 -27.76 -12.09 -3.84
C ALA A 127 -27.59 -12.38 -5.34
N PHE A 128 -26.44 -12.03 -5.92
CA PHE A 128 -26.19 -12.21 -7.35
C PHE A 128 -25.78 -13.65 -7.70
N ALA A 129 -24.78 -14.21 -7.03
CA ALA A 129 -24.27 -15.54 -7.33
C ALA A 129 -25.18 -16.66 -6.80
N ASP A 130 -25.48 -16.64 -5.48
CA ASP A 130 -26.11 -17.78 -4.81
C ASP A 130 -27.64 -17.77 -4.97
N GLN A 131 -28.27 -16.57 -5.01
CA GLN A 131 -29.73 -16.43 -5.11
C GLN A 131 -30.24 -16.17 -6.53
N THR A 132 -29.34 -15.88 -7.49
CA THR A 132 -29.76 -15.60 -8.87
C THR A 132 -29.05 -16.50 -9.88
N LEU A 133 -27.72 -16.47 -10.01
CA LEU A 133 -27.01 -17.22 -11.05
C LEU A 133 -27.04 -18.73 -10.82
N ALA A 134 -26.82 -19.20 -9.61
CA ALA A 134 -26.84 -20.63 -9.30
C ALA A 134 -28.25 -21.25 -9.44
N PRO A 135 -29.35 -20.61 -8.97
CA PRO A 135 -30.70 -21.06 -9.30
C PRO A 135 -31.02 -21.02 -10.79
N MET A 136 -30.55 -20.01 -11.54
CA MET A 136 -30.72 -19.92 -12.98
C MET A 136 -30.05 -21.10 -13.69
N SER A 137 -28.80 -21.48 -13.32
CA SER A 137 -28.14 -22.67 -13.84
C SER A 137 -28.99 -23.94 -13.64
N LYS A 138 -29.48 -24.15 -12.41
CA LYS A 138 -30.35 -25.27 -12.07
C LYS A 138 -31.67 -25.28 -12.86
N ALA A 139 -32.28 -24.13 -13.04
CA ALA A 139 -33.53 -24.01 -13.80
C ALA A 139 -33.33 -24.33 -15.29
N ILE A 140 -32.22 -23.88 -15.90
CA ILE A 140 -31.86 -24.21 -17.30
C ILE A 140 -31.56 -25.70 -17.41
N GLN A 141 -30.80 -26.28 -16.46
CA GLN A 141 -30.51 -27.72 -16.44
C GLN A 141 -31.78 -28.55 -16.39
N GLY A 142 -32.76 -28.13 -15.58
CA GLY A 142 -34.03 -28.79 -15.40
C GLY A 142 -35.08 -28.44 -16.47
N TRP A 143 -34.75 -27.71 -17.55
CA TRP A 143 -35.68 -27.24 -18.59
C TRP A 143 -36.86 -26.45 -18.03
N ASN A 144 -36.70 -25.77 -16.90
CA ASN A 144 -37.77 -24.98 -16.30
C ASN A 144 -37.79 -23.55 -16.86
N GLY A 145 -38.35 -23.38 -18.04
CA GLY A 145 -38.40 -22.08 -18.74
C GLY A 145 -39.17 -21.00 -17.98
N ILE A 146 -40.16 -21.35 -17.17
CA ILE A 146 -40.91 -20.37 -16.34
C ILE A 146 -39.98 -19.75 -15.33
N GLU A 147 -39.22 -20.57 -14.60
CA GLU A 147 -38.27 -20.08 -13.58
C GLU A 147 -37.08 -19.34 -14.19
N VAL A 148 -36.57 -19.82 -15.33
CA VAL A 148 -35.51 -19.15 -16.09
C VAL A 148 -35.95 -17.74 -16.48
N ASN A 149 -37.16 -17.57 -17.05
CA ASN A 149 -37.68 -16.26 -17.43
C ASN A 149 -37.89 -15.36 -16.19
N ARG A 150 -38.48 -15.89 -15.11
CA ARG A 150 -38.61 -15.14 -13.85
C ARG A 150 -37.27 -14.61 -13.32
N LEU A 151 -36.23 -15.45 -13.32
CA LEU A 151 -34.90 -15.06 -12.88
C LEU A 151 -34.25 -14.07 -13.83
N THR A 152 -34.36 -14.28 -15.14
CA THR A 152 -33.78 -13.40 -16.17
C THR A 152 -34.41 -12.01 -16.18
N ASP A 153 -35.73 -11.93 -16.08
CA ASP A 153 -36.44 -10.65 -16.28
C ASP A 153 -36.46 -9.79 -15.00
N LYS A 154 -36.47 -10.41 -13.82
CA LYS A 154 -36.62 -9.70 -12.54
C LYS A 154 -35.39 -9.76 -11.66
N ALA A 155 -34.88 -10.95 -11.36
CA ALA A 155 -33.84 -11.12 -10.37
C ALA A 155 -32.47 -10.71 -10.91
N LEU A 156 -32.13 -11.12 -12.13
CA LEU A 156 -30.82 -10.90 -12.74
C LEU A 156 -30.47 -9.42 -12.93
N PRO A 157 -31.35 -8.55 -13.45
CA PRO A 157 -31.06 -7.12 -13.55
C PRO A 157 -30.89 -6.47 -12.18
N ALA A 158 -31.76 -6.77 -11.21
CA ALA A 158 -31.77 -6.14 -9.90
C ALA A 158 -30.54 -6.56 -9.07
N SER A 159 -30.26 -7.87 -8.98
CA SER A 159 -29.13 -8.38 -8.21
C SER A 159 -27.78 -8.02 -8.84
N GLY A 160 -27.69 -8.04 -10.19
CA GLY A 160 -26.48 -7.63 -10.91
C GLY A 160 -26.17 -6.15 -10.74
N ALA A 161 -27.17 -5.26 -10.87
CA ALA A 161 -27.01 -3.83 -10.63
C ALA A 161 -26.66 -3.55 -9.15
N GLY A 162 -27.31 -4.24 -8.21
CA GLY A 162 -27.00 -4.15 -6.78
C GLY A 162 -25.56 -4.56 -6.49
N TYR A 163 -25.08 -5.65 -7.09
CA TYR A 163 -23.71 -6.09 -6.95
C TYR A 163 -22.68 -5.06 -7.47
N VAL A 164 -22.89 -4.56 -8.69
CA VAL A 164 -22.02 -3.52 -9.29
C VAL A 164 -21.95 -2.30 -8.40
N LYS A 165 -23.08 -1.81 -7.91
CA LYS A 165 -23.14 -0.64 -7.02
C LYS A 165 -22.28 -0.81 -5.76
N GLN A 166 -22.35 -1.98 -5.12
CA GLN A 166 -21.56 -2.22 -3.90
C GLN A 166 -20.06 -2.38 -4.20
N VAL A 167 -19.73 -3.05 -5.32
CA VAL A 167 -18.33 -3.16 -5.77
C VAL A 167 -17.74 -1.79 -6.09
N GLU A 168 -18.46 -0.92 -6.81
CA GLU A 168 -18.04 0.43 -7.14
C GLU A 168 -17.86 1.30 -5.88
N ALA A 169 -18.78 1.20 -4.92
CA ALA A 169 -18.67 1.92 -3.66
C ALA A 169 -17.42 1.51 -2.85
N TYR A 170 -17.17 0.21 -2.75
CA TYR A 170 -15.97 -0.30 -2.10
C TYR A 170 -14.69 0.09 -2.85
N GLN A 171 -14.68 0.00 -4.18
CA GLN A 171 -13.52 0.39 -4.99
C GLN A 171 -13.23 1.90 -4.93
N ALA A 172 -14.28 2.74 -4.83
CA ALA A 172 -14.11 4.18 -4.65
C ALA A 172 -13.43 4.48 -3.32
N TYR A 173 -13.93 3.88 -2.23
CA TYR A 173 -13.30 3.94 -0.91
C TYR A 173 -11.84 3.46 -0.93
N ALA A 174 -11.57 2.29 -1.51
CA ALA A 174 -10.24 1.71 -1.54
C ALA A 174 -9.23 2.59 -2.32
N ARG A 175 -9.69 3.24 -3.41
CA ARG A 175 -8.87 4.20 -4.18
C ARG A 175 -8.57 5.46 -3.38
N GLU A 176 -9.56 6.05 -2.73
CA GLU A 176 -9.39 7.24 -1.91
C GLU A 176 -8.43 6.98 -0.74
N HIS A 177 -8.66 5.90 -0.03
CA HIS A 177 -7.80 5.49 1.09
C HIS A 177 -6.37 5.15 0.65
N GLY A 178 -6.22 4.49 -0.51
CA GLY A 178 -4.91 4.23 -1.11
C GLY A 178 -4.17 5.52 -1.49
N GLN A 179 -4.86 6.53 -2.02
CA GLN A 179 -4.27 7.83 -2.34
C GLN A 179 -3.85 8.59 -1.07
N GLU A 180 -4.65 8.57 -0.01
CA GLU A 180 -4.32 9.17 1.28
C GLU A 180 -3.08 8.54 1.90
N ALA A 181 -2.96 7.21 1.83
CA ALA A 181 -1.82 6.49 2.34
C ALA A 181 -0.53 6.81 1.57
N VAL A 182 -0.59 6.89 0.23
CA VAL A 182 0.53 7.34 -0.61
C VAL A 182 0.92 8.79 -0.30
N ALA A 183 -0.07 9.68 -0.15
CA ALA A 183 0.16 11.07 0.23
C ALA A 183 0.77 11.19 1.64
N GLY A 184 0.36 10.35 2.58
CA GLY A 184 0.93 10.24 3.92
C GLY A 184 2.40 9.83 3.89
N ALA A 185 2.72 8.79 3.13
CA ALA A 185 4.10 8.31 2.94
C ALA A 185 5.00 9.39 2.32
N SER A 186 4.50 10.12 1.32
CA SER A 186 5.23 11.23 0.69
C SER A 186 5.53 12.37 1.67
N ARG A 187 4.58 12.77 2.49
CA ARG A 187 4.78 13.80 3.54
C ARG A 187 5.80 13.37 4.59
N THR A 188 5.81 12.09 4.93
CA THR A 188 6.80 11.52 5.87
C THR A 188 8.20 11.59 5.27
N LEU A 189 8.37 11.24 4.00
CA LEU A 189 9.64 11.37 3.27
C LEU A 189 10.12 12.82 3.20
N GLU A 190 9.25 13.78 2.88
CA GLU A 190 9.62 15.20 2.89
C GLU A 190 10.12 15.66 4.27
N ARG A 191 9.44 15.28 5.34
CA ARG A 191 9.89 15.62 6.71
C ARG A 191 11.27 15.05 7.01
N VAL A 192 11.52 13.80 6.62
CA VAL A 192 12.83 13.15 6.81
C VAL A 192 13.92 13.88 6.06
N ILE A 193 13.66 14.27 4.81
CA ILE A 193 14.62 15.05 3.99
C ILE A 193 14.91 16.39 4.64
N VAL A 194 13.91 17.11 5.12
CA VAL A 194 14.08 18.41 5.79
C VAL A 194 14.87 18.25 7.08
N VAL A 195 14.55 17.25 7.90
CA VAL A 195 15.31 16.99 9.14
C VAL A 195 16.76 16.60 8.85
N ALA A 196 16.99 15.74 7.86
CA ALA A 196 18.33 15.35 7.44
C ALA A 196 19.14 16.55 6.93
N ALA A 197 18.52 17.42 6.11
CA ALA A 197 19.15 18.65 5.63
C ALA A 197 19.47 19.62 6.77
N ALA A 198 18.59 19.77 7.76
CA ALA A 198 18.81 20.61 8.94
C ALA A 198 19.98 20.08 9.80
N VAL A 199 20.05 18.76 10.01
CA VAL A 199 21.15 18.12 10.75
C VAL A 199 22.47 18.32 9.99
N LEU A 200 22.48 18.12 8.67
CA LEU A 200 23.66 18.33 7.83
C LEU A 200 24.14 19.78 7.88
N GLY A 201 23.21 20.73 7.76
CA GLY A 201 23.48 22.16 7.88
C GLY A 201 24.08 22.53 9.24
N PHE A 202 23.53 22.00 10.33
CA PHE A 202 24.04 22.19 11.67
C PHE A 202 25.48 21.65 11.82
N VAL A 203 25.73 20.46 11.31
CA VAL A 203 27.08 19.83 11.33
C VAL A 203 28.09 20.69 10.56
N LEU A 204 27.72 21.23 9.39
CA LEU A 204 28.57 22.12 8.61
C LEU A 204 28.90 23.43 9.35
N VAL A 205 27.90 24.06 9.95
CA VAL A 205 28.10 25.27 10.76
C VAL A 205 29.05 24.99 11.94
N LEU A 206 28.84 23.86 12.63
CA LEU A 206 29.67 23.45 13.75
C LEU A 206 31.14 23.20 13.30
N ALA A 207 31.32 22.55 12.15
CA ALA A 207 32.64 22.32 11.56
C ALA A 207 33.35 23.64 11.21
N ILE A 208 32.62 24.63 10.66
CA ILE A 208 33.16 25.96 10.36
C ILE A 208 33.57 26.68 11.67
N LEU A 209 32.71 26.67 12.68
CA LEU A 209 33.00 27.29 13.98
C LEU A 209 34.25 26.66 14.66
N ILE A 210 34.35 25.34 14.60
CA ILE A 210 35.53 24.62 15.10
C ILE A 210 36.78 25.04 14.34
N ARG A 211 36.73 25.08 13.00
CA ARG A 211 37.87 25.51 12.16
C ARG A 211 38.29 26.94 12.47
N LEU A 212 37.35 27.85 12.64
CA LEU A 212 37.64 29.25 12.99
C LEU A 212 38.25 29.35 14.42
N GLY A 213 37.72 28.60 15.39
CA GLY A 213 38.24 28.53 16.73
C GLY A 213 39.67 27.99 16.77
N PHE A 214 39.96 26.90 16.06
CA PHE A 214 41.31 26.33 15.93
C PHE A 214 42.27 27.30 15.28
N ARG A 215 41.89 27.95 14.20
CA ARG A 215 42.73 28.94 13.52
C ARG A 215 43.11 30.10 14.44
N ARG A 216 42.14 30.59 15.24
CA ARG A 216 42.35 31.72 16.14
C ARG A 216 43.12 31.37 17.43
N SER A 217 42.92 30.15 17.95
CA SER A 217 43.44 29.73 19.25
C SER A 217 44.82 29.00 19.16
N ILE A 218 45.12 28.38 18.02
CA ILE A 218 46.30 27.53 17.88
C ILE A 218 47.22 27.97 16.74
N VAL A 219 46.66 28.19 15.54
CA VAL A 219 47.49 28.46 14.35
C VAL A 219 48.10 29.85 14.41
N ARG A 220 47.35 30.86 14.84
CA ARG A 220 47.85 32.23 14.92
C ARG A 220 48.94 32.44 15.98
N PRO A 221 48.81 31.94 17.24
CA PRO A 221 49.89 32.04 18.21
C PRO A 221 51.16 31.24 17.84
N LEU A 222 51.00 30.09 17.15
CA LEU A 222 52.12 29.30 16.67
C LEU A 222 52.91 30.01 15.55
N ASN A 223 52.23 30.65 14.61
CA ASN A 223 52.87 31.45 13.56
C ASN A 223 53.54 32.71 14.11
N GLU A 224 52.93 33.36 15.12
CA GLU A 224 53.56 34.51 15.81
C GLU A 224 54.82 34.10 16.59
N ALA A 225 54.79 32.91 17.25
CA ALA A 225 55.96 32.36 17.91
C ALA A 225 57.06 31.94 16.93
N GLY A 226 56.69 31.32 15.75
CA GLY A 226 57.65 30.98 14.71
C GLY A 226 58.33 32.21 14.13
N ALA A 227 57.60 33.28 13.84
CA ALA A 227 58.15 34.54 13.37
C ALA A 227 59.07 35.26 14.38
N HIS A 228 58.88 35.00 15.67
CA HIS A 228 59.82 35.47 16.70
C HIS A 228 61.11 34.65 16.72
N PHE A 229 61.05 33.35 16.48
CA PHE A 229 62.22 32.49 16.39
C PHE A 229 63.07 32.81 15.15
N ASP A 230 62.44 33.05 13.99
CA ASP A 230 63.17 33.43 12.76
C ASP A 230 63.86 34.78 12.92
N ARG A 231 63.32 35.75 13.65
CA ARG A 231 63.96 37.03 13.93
C ARG A 231 65.15 36.94 14.89
N ILE A 232 65.19 35.90 15.75
CA ILE A 232 66.30 35.64 16.66
C ILE A 232 67.40 34.88 15.94
N ALA A 233 67.08 34.11 14.89
CA ALA A 233 68.07 33.37 14.12
C ALA A 233 68.81 34.25 13.09
N ASP A 234 68.16 35.33 12.61
CA ASP A 234 68.71 36.27 11.62
C ASP A 234 69.44 37.48 12.24
N GLY A 235 69.56 37.63 13.60
CA GLY A 235 70.26 38.72 14.32
C GLY A 235 71.30 38.25 15.23
#